data_3de3706c4ec9f91b2c1716fcb110f511
#
_entry.id   3de3706c4ec9f91b2c1716fcb110f511
#
_cell.length_a   1.000
_cell.length_b   1.000
_cell.length_c   1.000
_cell.angle_alpha   90.00
_cell.angle_beta   90.00
_cell.angle_gamma   90.00
#
_symmetry.space_group_name_H-M   'P 1'
#
loop_
_entity.id
_entity.type
_entity.pdbx_description
1 polymer ?
#
loop_
_entity_poly.entity_id
_entity_poly.type
_entity_poly.pdbx_seq_one_letter_code
_entity_poly.pdbx_strand_id
1 'polypeptide(L)'
;MLAIYGFFWYLQKYTADQTMVQRYLAAKSDREALRGLIVGAALCIPVWALFMFIGTQLWAFYRLTGEALPEYITKADQVFPYFIRTHIPAGIAGLFIAALFGAAMATLSSDLNCLSVVLVEDFYGKLRPHATDKSRLRVAKCIVAVFGALAVWSAIQLGHTQGTALSLWYTISAIVAGGLAGLFLLGFLSTRANQQGACLGIVASLIFTIWATLTLKGSGVVNLGKYNFPLHDYTIGAVGHLVLLVVGYLASFLFHSGGGNIEELTLWGWLRRHSSAADLAPLA
;
A
#
# COMPACT_ATOMS: atom_id res chain seq x y z
N MET A 1 1.77 2.01 -18.21
CA MET A 1 1.56 2.75 -16.96
C MET A 1 1.17 1.84 -15.78
N LEU A 2 0.11 1.01 -15.91
CA LEU A 2 -0.30 0.08 -14.85
C LEU A 2 0.80 -0.90 -14.38
N ALA A 3 1.65 -1.39 -15.29
CA ALA A 3 2.75 -2.27 -14.93
C ALA A 3 3.81 -1.57 -14.05
N ILE A 4 4.12 -0.31 -14.35
CA ILE A 4 5.05 0.49 -13.54
C ILE A 4 4.45 0.77 -12.16
N TYR A 5 3.18 1.19 -12.13
CA TYR A 5 2.46 1.36 -10.87
C TYR A 5 2.47 0.07 -10.05
N GLY A 6 2.08 -1.06 -10.67
CA GLY A 6 2.04 -2.35 -10.02
C GLY A 6 3.40 -2.77 -9.45
N PHE A 7 4.47 -2.58 -10.20
CA PHE A 7 5.82 -2.90 -9.74
C PHE A 7 6.18 -2.14 -8.44
N PHE A 8 6.03 -0.81 -8.42
CA PHE A 8 6.36 -0.01 -7.24
C PHE A 8 5.40 -0.26 -6.08
N TRP A 9 4.11 -0.50 -6.36
CA TRP A 9 3.11 -0.82 -5.35
C TRP A 9 3.41 -2.17 -4.67
N TYR A 10 3.71 -3.22 -5.46
CA TYR A 10 4.08 -4.52 -4.90
C TYR A 10 5.42 -4.49 -4.19
N LEU A 11 6.39 -3.75 -4.72
CA LEU A 11 7.68 -3.55 -4.05
C LEU A 11 7.47 -2.97 -2.65
N GLN A 12 6.68 -1.89 -2.53
CA GLN A 12 6.33 -1.31 -1.25
C GLN A 12 5.56 -2.27 -0.35
N LYS A 13 4.53 -2.93 -0.89
CA LYS A 13 3.69 -3.87 -0.14
C LYS A 13 4.50 -4.99 0.49
N TYR A 14 5.44 -5.56 -0.25
CA TYR A 14 6.23 -6.69 0.23
C TYR A 14 7.48 -6.30 1.02
N THR A 15 7.96 -5.06 0.93
CA THR A 15 9.15 -4.62 1.68
C THR A 15 8.84 -3.79 2.92
N ALA A 16 7.77 -3.00 2.90
CA ALA A 16 7.51 -1.97 3.91
C ALA A 16 6.19 -2.15 4.67
N ASP A 17 5.25 -2.95 4.16
CA ASP A 17 3.96 -3.12 4.80
C ASP A 17 4.07 -4.03 6.02
N GLN A 18 3.71 -3.50 7.18
CA GLN A 18 3.80 -4.22 8.45
C GLN A 18 2.98 -5.52 8.45
N THR A 19 1.84 -5.56 7.79
CA THR A 19 1.02 -6.78 7.72
C THR A 19 1.73 -7.92 7.02
N MET A 20 2.58 -7.60 6.04
CA MET A 20 3.41 -8.57 5.32
C MET A 20 4.66 -8.93 6.13
N VAL A 21 5.37 -7.93 6.66
CA VAL A 21 6.60 -8.14 7.44
C VAL A 21 6.34 -9.01 8.67
N GLN A 22 5.25 -8.81 9.41
CA GLN A 22 4.88 -9.66 10.55
C GLN A 22 4.71 -11.14 10.16
N ARG A 23 4.21 -11.42 8.96
CA ARG A 23 4.07 -12.81 8.48
C ARG A 23 5.42 -13.45 8.18
N TYR A 24 6.38 -12.69 7.67
CA TYR A 24 7.75 -13.20 7.46
C TYR A 24 8.43 -13.52 8.79
N LEU A 25 8.29 -12.62 9.77
CA LEU A 25 8.86 -12.81 11.11
C LEU A 25 8.20 -13.98 11.88
N ALA A 26 6.97 -14.32 11.56
CA ALA A 26 6.26 -15.46 12.16
C ALA A 26 6.61 -16.81 11.52
N ALA A 27 7.29 -16.82 10.37
CA ALA A 27 7.70 -18.04 9.69
C ALA A 27 8.86 -18.73 10.46
N LYS A 28 8.91 -20.06 10.40
CA LYS A 28 9.97 -20.84 11.09
C LYS A 28 11.34 -20.70 10.44
N SER A 29 11.39 -20.32 9.16
CA SER A 29 12.63 -20.13 8.40
C SER A 29 12.42 -19.18 7.24
N ASP A 30 13.52 -18.58 6.72
CA ASP A 30 13.50 -17.72 5.54
C ASP A 30 12.94 -18.44 4.31
N ARG A 31 13.22 -19.74 4.18
CA ARG A 31 12.70 -20.57 3.09
C ARG A 31 11.18 -20.73 3.15
N GLU A 32 10.62 -20.89 4.35
CA GLU A 32 9.17 -20.96 4.55
C GLU A 32 8.52 -19.60 4.31
N ALA A 33 9.13 -18.52 4.79
CA ALA A 33 8.69 -17.15 4.50
C ALA A 33 8.61 -16.89 2.99
N LEU A 34 9.69 -17.21 2.26
CA LEU A 34 9.76 -17.03 0.81
C LEU A 34 8.73 -17.90 0.06
N ARG A 35 8.56 -19.17 0.47
CA ARG A 35 7.53 -20.05 -0.12
C ARG A 35 6.13 -19.49 0.11
N GLY A 36 5.82 -19.04 1.33
CA GLY A 36 4.54 -18.41 1.65
C GLY A 36 4.27 -17.18 0.80
N LEU A 37 5.29 -16.34 0.59
CA LEU A 37 5.23 -15.17 -0.27
C LEU A 37 4.93 -15.55 -1.72
N ILE A 38 5.67 -16.49 -2.30
CA ILE A 38 5.51 -16.94 -3.70
C ILE A 38 4.12 -17.55 -3.91
N VAL A 39 3.68 -18.42 -3.00
CA VAL A 39 2.35 -19.05 -3.08
C VAL A 39 1.26 -17.99 -2.96
N GLY A 40 1.37 -17.06 -2.01
CA GLY A 40 0.42 -15.95 -1.85
C GLY A 40 0.34 -15.08 -3.10
N ALA A 41 1.48 -14.70 -3.67
CA ALA A 41 1.53 -13.91 -4.91
C ALA A 41 0.94 -14.69 -6.11
N ALA A 42 1.26 -15.98 -6.24
CA ALA A 42 0.72 -16.83 -7.29
C ALA A 42 -0.81 -16.99 -7.19
N LEU A 43 -1.35 -17.12 -5.97
CA LEU A 43 -2.80 -17.22 -5.75
C LEU A 43 -3.54 -15.90 -6.05
N CYS A 44 -2.87 -14.75 -6.02
CA CYS A 44 -3.50 -13.49 -6.44
C CYS A 44 -3.88 -13.51 -7.93
N ILE A 45 -3.12 -14.20 -8.79
CA ILE A 45 -3.37 -14.24 -10.24
C ILE A 45 -4.75 -14.83 -10.57
N PRO A 46 -5.12 -16.06 -10.14
CA PRO A 46 -6.43 -16.62 -10.42
C PRO A 46 -7.56 -15.84 -9.75
N VAL A 47 -7.35 -15.25 -8.58
CA VAL A 47 -8.37 -14.42 -7.92
C VAL A 47 -8.65 -13.16 -8.76
N TRP A 48 -7.63 -12.44 -9.21
CA TRP A 48 -7.82 -11.29 -10.09
C TRP A 48 -8.45 -11.68 -11.43
N ALA A 49 -8.01 -12.80 -12.03
CA ALA A 49 -8.58 -13.31 -13.27
C ALA A 49 -10.08 -13.64 -13.10
N LEU A 50 -10.48 -14.24 -11.97
CA LEU A 50 -11.87 -14.53 -11.65
C LEU A 50 -12.73 -13.26 -11.59
N PHE A 51 -12.28 -12.23 -10.89
CA PHE A 51 -13.02 -10.95 -10.80
C PHE A 51 -13.11 -10.24 -12.17
N MET A 52 -12.04 -10.27 -12.97
CA MET A 52 -12.07 -9.74 -14.34
C MET A 52 -13.05 -10.53 -15.23
N PHE A 53 -13.09 -11.84 -15.08
CA PHE A 53 -14.04 -12.71 -15.79
C PHE A 53 -15.47 -12.40 -15.40
N ILE A 54 -15.78 -12.25 -14.10
CA ILE A 54 -17.11 -11.86 -13.62
C ILE A 54 -17.55 -10.53 -14.24
N GLY A 55 -16.65 -9.51 -14.25
CA GLY A 55 -16.92 -8.22 -14.86
C GLY A 55 -17.21 -8.32 -16.36
N THR A 56 -16.47 -9.17 -17.08
CA THR A 56 -16.67 -9.43 -18.50
C THR A 56 -18.02 -10.12 -18.76
N GLN A 57 -18.39 -11.13 -17.95
CA GLN A 57 -19.68 -11.82 -18.05
C GLN A 57 -20.85 -10.85 -17.79
N LEU A 58 -20.69 -9.97 -16.81
CA LEU A 58 -21.72 -8.98 -16.49
C LEU A 58 -21.92 -7.98 -17.65
N TRP A 59 -20.82 -7.50 -18.26
CA TRP A 59 -20.90 -6.68 -19.47
C TRP A 59 -21.58 -7.40 -20.63
N ALA A 60 -21.20 -8.67 -20.87
CA ALA A 60 -21.78 -9.49 -21.93
C ALA A 60 -23.29 -9.74 -21.69
N PHE A 61 -23.70 -9.99 -20.46
CA PHE A 61 -25.10 -10.19 -20.08
C PHE A 61 -25.97 -8.99 -20.52
N TYR A 62 -25.64 -7.77 -20.07
CA TYR A 62 -26.41 -6.57 -20.42
C TYR A 62 -26.39 -6.26 -21.92
N ARG A 63 -25.27 -6.58 -22.58
CA ARG A 63 -25.17 -6.37 -24.04
C ARG A 63 -25.98 -7.36 -24.86
N LEU A 64 -26.05 -8.62 -24.44
CA LEU A 64 -26.75 -9.69 -25.17
C LEU A 64 -28.25 -9.70 -24.88
N THR A 65 -28.65 -9.41 -23.65
CA THR A 65 -30.07 -9.36 -23.26
C THR A 65 -30.75 -8.07 -23.72
N GLY A 66 -29.99 -7.01 -24.01
CA GLY A 66 -30.53 -5.69 -24.31
C GLY A 66 -31.20 -5.01 -23.12
N GLU A 67 -31.03 -5.55 -21.90
CA GLU A 67 -31.59 -4.97 -20.68
C GLU A 67 -30.91 -3.63 -20.38
N ALA A 68 -31.71 -2.56 -20.32
CA ALA A 68 -31.19 -1.23 -20.01
C ALA A 68 -30.91 -1.08 -18.53
N LEU A 69 -29.73 -0.52 -18.18
CA LEU A 69 -29.43 -0.13 -16.81
C LEU A 69 -30.28 1.10 -16.44
N PRO A 70 -30.83 1.16 -15.23
CA PRO A 70 -31.54 2.35 -14.74
C PRO A 70 -30.65 3.61 -14.75
N GLU A 71 -31.27 4.78 -14.96
CA GLU A 71 -30.56 6.06 -15.03
C GLU A 71 -29.74 6.41 -13.76
N TYR A 72 -30.13 5.89 -12.61
CA TYR A 72 -29.37 6.10 -11.36
C TYR A 72 -28.08 5.28 -11.28
N ILE A 73 -27.86 4.30 -12.19
CA ILE A 73 -26.60 3.56 -12.30
C ILE A 73 -25.63 4.39 -13.17
N THR A 74 -24.89 5.25 -12.55
CA THR A 74 -23.97 6.18 -13.21
C THR A 74 -22.53 5.73 -13.18
N LYS A 75 -22.18 4.78 -12.28
CA LYS A 75 -20.81 4.27 -12.09
C LYS A 75 -20.75 2.77 -12.36
N ALA A 76 -19.64 2.31 -12.95
CA ALA A 76 -19.40 0.90 -13.19
C ALA A 76 -19.49 0.03 -11.92
N ASP A 77 -19.04 0.57 -10.77
CA ASP A 77 -19.09 -0.12 -9.46
C ASP A 77 -20.50 -0.45 -8.98
N GLN A 78 -21.53 0.23 -9.50
CA GLN A 78 -22.93 0.03 -9.13
C GLN A 78 -23.58 -1.12 -9.89
N VAL A 79 -23.00 -1.55 -11.01
CA VAL A 79 -23.61 -2.56 -11.90
C VAL A 79 -23.68 -3.94 -11.25
N PHE A 80 -22.59 -4.38 -10.60
CA PHE A 80 -22.55 -5.68 -9.94
C PHE A 80 -23.50 -5.80 -8.73
N PRO A 81 -23.53 -4.82 -7.80
CA PRO A 81 -24.55 -4.81 -6.73
C PRO A 81 -25.99 -4.76 -7.26
N TYR A 82 -26.22 -4.02 -8.34
CA TYR A 82 -27.54 -3.98 -8.99
C TYR A 82 -27.94 -5.34 -9.56
N PHE A 83 -27.01 -6.02 -10.25
CA PHE A 83 -27.23 -7.36 -10.77
C PHE A 83 -27.57 -8.37 -9.65
N ILE A 84 -26.81 -8.32 -8.54
CA ILE A 84 -27.09 -9.18 -7.37
C ILE A 84 -28.52 -8.95 -6.84
N ARG A 85 -28.94 -7.70 -6.77
CA ARG A 85 -30.26 -7.32 -6.26
C ARG A 85 -31.40 -7.79 -7.16
N THR A 86 -31.22 -7.74 -8.50
CA THR A 86 -32.31 -7.94 -9.47
C THR A 86 -32.37 -9.34 -10.04
N HIS A 87 -31.24 -10.02 -10.19
CA HIS A 87 -31.15 -11.30 -10.90
C HIS A 87 -30.82 -12.49 -9.99
N ILE A 88 -30.39 -12.25 -8.75
CA ILE A 88 -30.02 -13.34 -7.85
C ILE A 88 -31.11 -13.55 -6.79
N PRO A 89 -31.51 -14.82 -6.52
CA PRO A 89 -32.49 -15.14 -5.47
C PRO A 89 -32.06 -14.57 -4.10
N ALA A 90 -33.03 -14.08 -3.32
CA ALA A 90 -32.79 -13.32 -2.09
C ALA A 90 -31.86 -14.03 -1.08
N GLY A 91 -31.96 -15.36 -0.92
CA GLY A 91 -31.07 -16.10 -0.03
C GLY A 91 -29.60 -16.08 -0.47
N ILE A 92 -29.36 -16.26 -1.77
CA ILE A 92 -27.99 -16.21 -2.36
C ILE A 92 -27.48 -14.78 -2.36
N ALA A 93 -28.31 -13.79 -2.68
CA ALA A 93 -27.95 -12.38 -2.60
C ALA A 93 -27.53 -11.98 -1.18
N GLY A 94 -28.25 -12.46 -0.15
CA GLY A 94 -27.88 -12.28 1.25
C GLY A 94 -26.51 -12.88 1.59
N LEU A 95 -26.20 -14.06 1.06
CA LEU A 95 -24.89 -14.69 1.24
C LEU A 95 -23.75 -13.88 0.60
N PHE A 96 -23.95 -13.31 -0.60
CA PHE A 96 -22.98 -12.42 -1.24
C PHE A 96 -22.71 -11.17 -0.39
N ILE A 97 -23.78 -10.54 0.13
CA ILE A 97 -23.64 -9.37 0.99
C ILE A 97 -22.90 -9.73 2.28
N ALA A 98 -23.25 -10.84 2.92
CA ALA A 98 -22.57 -11.30 4.13
C ALA A 98 -21.08 -11.59 3.89
N ALA A 99 -20.75 -12.24 2.76
CA ALA A 99 -19.36 -12.49 2.37
C ALA A 99 -18.56 -11.20 2.14
N LEU A 100 -19.17 -10.21 1.47
CA LEU A 100 -18.56 -8.89 1.24
C LEU A 100 -18.28 -8.17 2.56
N PHE A 101 -19.25 -8.13 3.48
CA PHE A 101 -19.04 -7.56 4.81
C PHE A 101 -17.99 -8.31 5.60
N GLY A 102 -17.98 -9.64 5.57
CA GLY A 102 -16.95 -10.45 6.23
C GLY A 102 -15.54 -10.15 5.73
N ALA A 103 -15.36 -10.04 4.42
CA ALA A 103 -14.08 -9.67 3.81
C ALA A 103 -13.64 -8.25 4.18
N ALA A 104 -14.57 -7.29 4.13
CA ALA A 104 -14.29 -5.90 4.51
C ALA A 104 -13.90 -5.78 6.00
N MET A 105 -14.63 -6.46 6.90
CA MET A 105 -14.33 -6.47 8.33
C MET A 105 -12.96 -7.09 8.63
N ALA A 106 -12.60 -8.19 7.96
CA ALA A 106 -11.31 -8.85 8.15
C ALA A 106 -10.14 -7.93 7.74
N THR A 107 -10.28 -7.24 6.61
CA THR A 107 -9.25 -6.30 6.13
C THR A 107 -9.14 -5.09 7.05
N LEU A 108 -10.25 -4.42 7.34
CA LEU A 108 -10.27 -3.20 8.15
C LEU A 108 -9.74 -3.47 9.57
N SER A 109 -10.14 -4.57 10.20
CA SER A 109 -9.64 -4.92 11.55
C SER A 109 -8.14 -5.18 11.56
N SER A 110 -7.59 -5.81 10.52
CA SER A 110 -6.15 -6.04 10.38
C SER A 110 -5.39 -4.72 10.26
N ASP A 111 -5.85 -3.82 9.39
CA ASP A 111 -5.18 -2.53 9.15
C ASP A 111 -5.25 -1.61 10.38
N LEU A 112 -6.41 -1.52 11.05
CA LEU A 112 -6.55 -0.75 12.29
C LEU A 112 -5.70 -1.32 13.42
N ASN A 113 -5.57 -2.63 13.52
CA ASN A 113 -4.70 -3.26 14.52
C ASN A 113 -3.23 -2.95 14.24
N CYS A 114 -2.76 -3.08 13.00
CA CYS A 114 -1.40 -2.70 12.62
C CYS A 114 -1.10 -1.24 12.92
N LEU A 115 -2.00 -0.33 12.56
CA LEU A 115 -1.86 1.10 12.85
C LEU A 115 -1.77 1.36 14.36
N SER A 116 -2.60 0.67 15.17
CA SER A 116 -2.58 0.83 16.61
C SER A 116 -1.27 0.33 17.23
N VAL A 117 -0.72 -0.77 16.73
CA VAL A 117 0.57 -1.32 17.19
C VAL A 117 1.70 -0.34 16.88
N VAL A 118 1.78 0.20 15.65
CA VAL A 118 2.79 1.19 15.28
C VAL A 118 2.70 2.43 16.18
N LEU A 119 1.51 2.98 16.37
CA LEU A 119 1.32 4.18 17.19
C LEU A 119 1.62 3.94 18.67
N VAL A 120 1.33 2.76 19.19
CA VAL A 120 1.63 2.42 20.59
C VAL A 120 3.11 2.14 20.78
N GLU A 121 3.74 1.34 19.94
CA GLU A 121 5.14 0.95 20.14
C GLU A 121 6.12 2.07 19.75
N ASP A 122 5.91 2.71 18.59
CA ASP A 122 6.86 3.69 18.06
C ASP A 122 6.70 5.08 18.67
N PHE A 123 5.50 5.45 19.12
CA PHE A 123 5.26 6.78 19.68
C PHE A 123 4.94 6.73 21.18
N TYR A 124 3.86 6.05 21.58
CA TYR A 124 3.44 6.05 22.98
C TYR A 124 4.48 5.38 23.89
N GLY A 125 5.07 4.25 23.47
CA GLY A 125 6.10 3.54 24.21
C GLY A 125 7.37 4.38 24.40
N LYS A 126 7.75 5.17 23.40
CA LYS A 126 8.89 6.10 23.51
C LYS A 126 8.58 7.30 24.41
N LEU A 127 7.36 7.82 24.35
CA LEU A 127 6.93 8.95 25.20
C LEU A 127 6.70 8.52 26.67
N ARG A 128 6.32 7.26 26.89
CA ARG A 128 6.07 6.68 28.21
C ARG A 128 6.71 5.30 28.36
N PRO A 129 8.04 5.21 28.54
CA PRO A 129 8.78 3.94 28.61
C PRO A 129 8.30 3.01 29.73
N HIS A 130 7.79 3.58 30.82
CA HIS A 130 7.31 2.83 31.99
C HIS A 130 5.79 2.58 32.00
N ALA A 131 5.12 2.77 30.84
CA ALA A 131 3.69 2.49 30.74
C ALA A 131 3.41 0.99 30.93
N THR A 132 2.41 0.68 31.77
CA THR A 132 1.97 -0.70 31.96
C THR A 132 1.26 -1.25 30.73
N ASP A 133 1.26 -2.57 30.51
CA ASP A 133 0.58 -3.22 29.41
C ASP A 133 -0.91 -2.88 29.35
N LYS A 134 -1.55 -2.74 30.53
CA LYS A 134 -2.94 -2.30 30.63
C LYS A 134 -3.16 -0.89 30.08
N SER A 135 -2.18 0.01 30.27
CA SER A 135 -2.21 1.36 29.71
C SER A 135 -2.00 1.35 28.20
N ARG A 136 -0.99 0.60 27.73
CA ARG A 136 -0.74 0.41 26.28
C ARG A 136 -1.96 -0.14 25.56
N LEU A 137 -2.60 -1.18 26.13
CA LEU A 137 -3.82 -1.75 25.54
C LEU A 137 -4.99 -0.76 25.51
N ARG A 138 -5.14 0.08 26.53
CA ARG A 138 -6.19 1.12 26.55
C ARG A 138 -5.96 2.16 25.45
N VAL A 139 -4.72 2.61 25.28
CA VAL A 139 -4.34 3.54 24.21
C VAL A 139 -4.56 2.90 22.84
N ALA A 140 -4.17 1.64 22.64
CA ALA A 140 -4.43 0.90 21.40
C ALA A 140 -5.93 0.87 21.06
N LYS A 141 -6.80 0.57 22.01
CA LYS A 141 -8.26 0.57 21.82
C LYS A 141 -8.79 1.97 21.44
N CYS A 142 -8.28 3.02 22.08
CA CYS A 142 -8.65 4.40 21.72
C CYS A 142 -8.22 4.74 20.29
N ILE A 143 -7.01 4.34 19.89
CA ILE A 143 -6.50 4.56 18.53
C ILE A 143 -7.40 3.84 17.51
N VAL A 144 -7.72 2.58 17.73
CA VAL A 144 -8.62 1.81 16.86
C VAL A 144 -9.98 2.50 16.73
N ALA A 145 -10.55 2.98 17.84
CA ALA A 145 -11.85 3.67 17.80
C ALA A 145 -11.79 4.99 17.01
N VAL A 146 -10.76 5.80 17.23
CA VAL A 146 -10.58 7.08 16.55
C VAL A 146 -10.36 6.88 15.06
N PHE A 147 -9.40 6.02 14.68
CA PHE A 147 -9.10 5.78 13.27
C PHE A 147 -10.22 5.01 12.56
N GLY A 148 -10.95 4.15 13.27
CA GLY A 148 -12.16 3.52 12.74
C GLY A 148 -13.25 4.55 12.43
N ALA A 149 -13.49 5.51 13.33
CA ALA A 149 -14.43 6.61 13.07
C ALA A 149 -13.98 7.50 11.91
N LEU A 150 -12.68 7.81 11.81
CA LEU A 150 -12.11 8.56 10.69
C LEU A 150 -12.26 7.80 9.37
N ALA A 151 -12.08 6.48 9.37
CA ALA A 151 -12.27 5.65 8.18
C ALA A 151 -13.72 5.68 7.69
N VAL A 152 -14.70 5.57 8.61
CA VAL A 152 -16.12 5.68 8.27
C VAL A 152 -16.44 7.08 7.73
N TRP A 153 -15.96 8.13 8.37
CA TRP A 153 -16.17 9.51 7.90
C TRP A 153 -15.56 9.69 6.49
N SER A 154 -14.33 9.24 6.27
CA SER A 154 -13.66 9.31 4.96
C SER A 154 -14.42 8.53 3.89
N ALA A 155 -14.94 7.34 4.22
CA ALA A 155 -15.73 6.53 3.29
C ALA A 155 -17.02 7.24 2.85
N ILE A 156 -17.69 7.92 3.78
CA ILE A 156 -18.89 8.74 3.49
C ILE A 156 -18.53 9.86 2.51
N GLN A 157 -17.43 10.60 2.76
CA GLN A 157 -17.00 11.67 1.87
C GLN A 157 -16.62 11.15 0.48
N LEU A 158 -15.87 10.04 0.40
CA LEU A 158 -15.47 9.42 -0.85
C LEU A 158 -16.67 8.88 -1.65
N GLY A 159 -17.74 8.47 -0.98
CA GLY A 159 -18.98 8.03 -1.64
C GLY A 159 -19.63 9.12 -2.51
N HIS A 160 -19.41 10.39 -2.17
CA HIS A 160 -19.92 11.54 -2.92
C HIS A 160 -19.00 12.00 -4.07
N THR A 161 -17.77 11.46 -4.17
CA THR A 161 -16.83 11.86 -5.22
C THR A 161 -17.17 11.21 -6.56
N GLN A 162 -16.73 11.84 -7.65
CA GLN A 162 -16.82 11.27 -8.98
C GLN A 162 -15.74 10.19 -9.18
N GLY A 163 -16.04 9.18 -10.01
CA GLY A 163 -15.12 8.09 -10.30
C GLY A 163 -15.47 6.77 -9.64
N THR A 164 -14.75 5.72 -10.01
CA THR A 164 -14.91 4.37 -9.43
C THR A 164 -14.09 4.22 -8.13
N ALA A 165 -14.50 3.32 -7.24
CA ALA A 165 -13.77 3.02 -6.01
C ALA A 165 -12.32 2.60 -6.32
N LEU A 166 -12.11 1.85 -7.40
CA LEU A 166 -10.79 1.40 -7.83
C LEU A 166 -9.89 2.58 -8.27
N SER A 167 -10.42 3.54 -9.04
CA SER A 167 -9.65 4.72 -9.46
C SER A 167 -9.28 5.61 -8.28
N LEU A 168 -10.20 5.80 -7.33
CA LEU A 168 -9.94 6.53 -6.09
C LEU A 168 -8.86 5.84 -5.25
N TRP A 169 -8.94 4.51 -5.13
CA TRP A 169 -7.93 3.74 -4.42
C TRP A 169 -6.54 3.88 -5.04
N TYR A 170 -6.41 3.81 -6.38
CA TYR A 170 -5.13 4.01 -7.06
C TYR A 170 -4.56 5.41 -6.78
N THR A 171 -5.39 6.44 -6.90
CA THR A 171 -4.95 7.82 -6.68
C THR A 171 -4.51 8.06 -5.23
N ILE A 172 -5.34 7.66 -4.25
CA ILE A 172 -5.02 7.83 -2.83
C ILE A 172 -3.78 7.01 -2.45
N SER A 173 -3.69 5.77 -2.93
CA SER A 173 -2.52 4.92 -2.68
C SER A 173 -1.24 5.52 -3.27
N ALA A 174 -1.30 6.09 -4.48
CA ALA A 174 -0.16 6.76 -5.09
C ALA A 174 0.32 7.97 -4.27
N ILE A 175 -0.62 8.73 -3.69
CA ILE A 175 -0.31 9.90 -2.86
C ILE A 175 0.30 9.47 -1.52
N VAL A 176 -0.38 8.60 -0.79
CA VAL A 176 0.00 8.23 0.59
C VAL A 176 1.26 7.35 0.60
N ALA A 177 1.36 6.45 -0.36
CA ALA A 177 2.49 5.53 -0.47
C ALA A 177 3.71 6.14 -1.18
N GLY A 178 3.57 7.37 -1.72
CA GLY A 178 4.63 8.04 -2.46
C GLY A 178 5.90 8.17 -1.62
N GLY A 179 6.96 7.49 -2.08
CA GLY A 179 8.27 7.54 -1.43
C GLY A 179 8.61 6.35 -0.52
N LEU A 180 7.65 5.62 0.03
CA LEU A 180 7.93 4.59 1.03
C LEU A 180 8.85 3.46 0.49
N ALA A 181 8.58 2.92 -0.71
CA ALA A 181 9.48 1.95 -1.32
C ALA A 181 10.89 2.55 -1.58
N GLY A 182 10.94 3.83 -1.98
CA GLY A 182 12.21 4.56 -2.16
C GLY A 182 13.03 4.64 -0.86
N LEU A 183 12.38 4.83 0.28
CA LEU A 183 13.02 4.84 1.59
C LEU A 183 13.67 3.49 1.93
N PHE A 184 12.93 2.39 1.73
CA PHE A 184 13.47 1.04 1.95
C PHE A 184 14.58 0.70 0.97
N LEU A 185 14.43 1.05 -0.31
CA LEU A 185 15.49 0.88 -1.30
C LEU A 185 16.73 1.67 -0.93
N LEU A 186 16.57 2.90 -0.45
CA LEU A 186 17.69 3.71 0.04
C LEU A 186 18.44 3.01 1.18
N GLY A 187 17.72 2.47 2.15
CA GLY A 187 18.31 1.72 3.27
C GLY A 187 18.98 0.40 2.85
N PHE A 188 18.35 -0.35 1.93
CA PHE A 188 18.89 -1.65 1.51
C PHE A 188 20.05 -1.55 0.53
N LEU A 189 20.03 -0.57 -0.38
CA LEU A 189 21.02 -0.48 -1.47
C LEU A 189 22.19 0.45 -1.15
N SER A 190 22.00 1.43 -0.25
CA SER A 190 23.02 2.45 0.03
C SER A 190 23.77 2.17 1.33
N THR A 191 25.08 2.05 1.23
CA THR A 191 26.00 1.99 2.39
C THR A 191 26.25 3.38 3.00
N ARG A 192 25.75 4.45 2.37
CA ARG A 192 25.96 5.85 2.79
C ARG A 192 24.69 6.54 3.28
N ALA A 193 23.53 5.87 3.17
CA ALA A 193 22.28 6.42 3.64
C ALA A 193 22.37 6.79 5.13
N ASN A 194 21.92 7.99 5.47
CA ASN A 194 21.85 8.45 6.85
C ASN A 194 20.47 9.05 7.15
N GLN A 195 20.15 9.21 8.43
CA GLN A 195 18.85 9.69 8.87
C GLN A 195 18.47 11.05 8.26
N GLN A 196 19.43 11.98 8.19
CA GLN A 196 19.20 13.35 7.69
C GLN A 196 18.90 13.33 6.18
N GLY A 197 19.66 12.56 5.40
CA GLY A 197 19.41 12.36 3.99
C GLY A 197 18.06 11.70 3.73
N ALA A 198 17.71 10.67 4.50
CA ALA A 198 16.39 10.03 4.41
C ALA A 198 15.25 11.00 4.71
N CYS A 199 15.36 11.83 5.76
CA CYS A 199 14.38 12.86 6.08
C CYS A 199 14.20 13.87 4.95
N LEU A 200 15.29 14.35 4.34
CA LEU A 200 15.21 15.26 3.20
C LEU A 200 14.57 14.58 1.98
N GLY A 201 14.88 13.32 1.73
CA GLY A 201 14.26 12.52 0.69
C GLY A 201 12.74 12.38 0.89
N ILE A 202 12.30 12.12 2.12
CA ILE A 202 10.87 12.07 2.49
C ILE A 202 10.19 13.40 2.21
N VAL A 203 10.76 14.50 2.70
CA VAL A 203 10.21 15.86 2.49
C VAL A 203 10.11 16.20 1.01
N ALA A 204 11.16 15.92 0.23
CA ALA A 204 11.16 16.15 -1.22
C ALA A 204 10.10 15.34 -1.94
N SER A 205 9.94 14.05 -1.57
CA SER A 205 8.90 13.18 -2.13
C SER A 205 7.49 13.66 -1.78
N LEU A 206 7.26 14.11 -0.55
CA LEU A 206 5.98 14.68 -0.13
C LEU A 206 5.65 15.96 -0.90
N ILE A 207 6.61 16.88 -1.03
CA ILE A 207 6.44 18.12 -1.82
C ILE A 207 6.12 17.78 -3.27
N PHE A 208 6.87 16.85 -3.86
CA PHE A 208 6.62 16.39 -5.24
C PHE A 208 5.22 15.79 -5.38
N THR A 209 4.81 14.92 -4.48
CA THR A 209 3.51 14.24 -4.53
C THR A 209 2.36 15.22 -4.38
N ILE A 210 2.47 16.18 -3.45
CA ILE A 210 1.49 17.26 -3.26
C ILE A 210 1.40 18.11 -4.54
N TRP A 211 2.53 18.58 -5.08
CA TRP A 211 2.56 19.34 -6.33
C TRP A 211 1.93 18.56 -7.49
N ALA A 212 2.35 17.32 -7.71
CA ALA A 212 1.85 16.49 -8.80
C ALA A 212 0.34 16.23 -8.71
N THR A 213 -0.17 15.99 -7.49
CA THR A 213 -1.60 15.75 -7.25
C THR A 213 -2.42 17.02 -7.46
N LEU A 214 -1.97 18.16 -6.92
CA LEU A 214 -2.69 19.42 -7.06
C LEU A 214 -2.73 19.95 -8.48
N THR A 215 -1.71 19.64 -9.29
CA THR A 215 -1.56 20.12 -10.67
C THR A 215 -1.87 19.09 -11.74
N LEU A 216 -2.43 17.93 -11.36
CA LEU A 216 -2.75 16.84 -12.30
C LEU A 216 -3.74 17.34 -13.38
N LYS A 217 -3.39 17.10 -14.65
CA LYS A 217 -4.22 17.52 -15.78
C LYS A 217 -5.59 16.82 -15.74
N GLY A 218 -6.65 17.61 -15.71
CA GLY A 218 -8.05 17.15 -15.76
C GLY A 218 -8.73 16.89 -14.41
N SER A 219 -7.98 16.70 -13.32
CA SER A 219 -8.53 16.49 -11.97
C SER A 219 -7.85 17.32 -10.87
N GLY A 220 -6.77 18.03 -11.21
CA GLY A 220 -6.06 18.88 -10.26
C GLY A 220 -6.85 20.13 -9.88
N VAL A 221 -6.67 20.57 -8.64
CA VAL A 221 -7.34 21.76 -8.07
C VAL A 221 -6.68 23.06 -8.55
N VAL A 222 -5.38 22.99 -8.86
CA VAL A 222 -4.56 24.16 -9.25
C VAL A 222 -4.06 23.99 -10.68
N ASN A 223 -4.25 25.02 -11.50
CA ASN A 223 -3.74 25.03 -12.86
C ASN A 223 -2.55 26.01 -12.98
N LEU A 224 -1.34 25.44 -13.10
CA LEU A 224 -0.10 26.18 -13.30
C LEU A 224 0.34 26.24 -14.79
N GLY A 225 -0.56 25.94 -15.72
CA GLY A 225 -0.30 25.97 -17.17
C GLY A 225 0.77 24.93 -17.57
N LYS A 226 1.93 25.42 -18.07
CA LYS A 226 3.03 24.56 -18.52
C LYS A 226 3.73 23.79 -17.39
N TYR A 227 3.54 24.20 -16.14
CA TYR A 227 4.12 23.56 -14.95
C TYR A 227 3.19 22.54 -14.30
N ASN A 228 2.08 22.19 -14.93
CA ASN A 228 1.24 21.09 -14.48
C ASN A 228 1.98 19.77 -14.64
N PHE A 229 1.66 18.80 -13.75
CA PHE A 229 2.21 17.46 -13.86
C PHE A 229 1.83 16.83 -15.23
N PRO A 230 2.84 16.44 -16.05
CA PRO A 230 2.57 16.09 -17.45
C PRO A 230 2.15 14.63 -17.65
N LEU A 231 2.42 13.75 -16.67
CA LEU A 231 2.19 12.31 -16.75
C LEU A 231 0.83 11.92 -16.17
N HIS A 232 0.47 10.66 -16.35
CA HIS A 232 -0.74 10.06 -15.80
C HIS A 232 -0.65 9.92 -14.26
N ASP A 233 -1.77 10.00 -13.54
CA ASP A 233 -1.88 9.87 -12.07
C ASP A 233 -1.19 8.62 -11.52
N TYR A 234 -1.28 7.48 -12.21
CA TYR A 234 -0.62 6.23 -11.79
C TYR A 234 0.92 6.31 -11.74
N THR A 235 1.53 7.32 -12.32
CA THR A 235 2.99 7.50 -12.26
C THR A 235 3.46 8.33 -11.07
N ILE A 236 2.55 9.03 -10.38
CA ILE A 236 2.89 9.90 -9.24
C ILE A 236 3.63 9.10 -8.17
N GLY A 237 3.11 7.93 -7.79
CA GLY A 237 3.76 7.07 -6.79
C GLY A 237 5.13 6.59 -7.24
N ALA A 238 5.26 6.11 -8.48
CA ALA A 238 6.52 5.63 -9.02
C ALA A 238 7.61 6.72 -9.02
N VAL A 239 7.26 7.92 -9.50
CA VAL A 239 8.18 9.07 -9.50
C VAL A 239 8.48 9.53 -8.08
N GLY A 240 7.50 9.53 -7.17
CA GLY A 240 7.70 9.84 -5.75
C GLY A 240 8.73 8.94 -5.08
N HIS A 241 8.72 7.64 -5.38
CA HIS A 241 9.73 6.69 -4.88
C HIS A 241 11.13 7.00 -5.43
N LEU A 242 11.23 7.34 -6.72
CA LEU A 242 12.50 7.74 -7.34
C LEU A 242 13.02 9.07 -6.79
N VAL A 243 12.14 10.05 -6.59
CA VAL A 243 12.50 11.33 -5.97
C VAL A 243 13.08 11.11 -4.57
N LEU A 244 12.42 10.31 -3.73
CA LEU A 244 12.94 10.00 -2.40
C LEU A 244 14.31 9.33 -2.47
N LEU A 245 14.45 8.30 -3.30
CA LEU A 245 15.70 7.54 -3.43
C LEU A 245 16.84 8.45 -3.89
N VAL A 246 16.62 9.24 -4.94
CA VAL A 246 17.66 10.10 -5.53
C VAL A 246 18.03 11.26 -4.58
N VAL A 247 17.03 11.99 -4.09
CA VAL A 247 17.27 13.12 -3.19
C VAL A 247 17.84 12.64 -1.86
N GLY A 248 17.30 11.57 -1.28
CA GLY A 248 17.80 10.99 -0.05
C GLY A 248 19.24 10.49 -0.17
N TYR A 249 19.57 9.85 -1.28
CA TYR A 249 20.94 9.42 -1.56
C TYR A 249 21.89 10.61 -1.71
N LEU A 250 21.57 11.60 -2.55
CA LEU A 250 22.39 12.78 -2.76
C LEU A 250 22.54 13.61 -1.48
N ALA A 251 21.45 13.81 -0.73
CA ALA A 251 21.49 14.52 0.55
C ALA A 251 22.35 13.80 1.59
N SER A 252 22.45 12.47 1.53
CA SER A 252 23.30 11.71 2.45
C SER A 252 24.80 12.01 2.28
N PHE A 253 25.24 12.59 1.16
CA PHE A 253 26.62 13.07 1.01
C PHE A 253 26.89 14.38 1.73
N LEU A 254 25.86 15.17 2.03
CA LEU A 254 25.99 16.46 2.70
C LEU A 254 26.16 16.31 4.22
N PHE A 255 25.77 15.17 4.76
CA PHE A 255 25.76 14.93 6.21
C PHE A 255 26.68 13.76 6.58
N HIS A 256 27.33 13.86 7.73
CA HIS A 256 28.19 12.80 8.22
C HIS A 256 27.34 11.57 8.62
N SER A 257 27.75 10.42 8.14
CA SER A 257 27.17 9.14 8.58
C SER A 257 27.61 8.91 10.03
N GLY A 258 26.66 8.83 10.97
CA GLY A 258 26.97 8.42 12.33
C GLY A 258 27.64 7.04 12.33
N GLY A 259 28.75 6.87 13.04
CA GLY A 259 29.72 5.79 12.96
C GLY A 259 29.27 4.35 13.28
N GLY A 260 28.10 3.94 12.87
CA GLY A 260 27.63 2.55 12.92
C GLY A 260 28.03 1.78 11.66
N ASN A 261 28.21 0.46 11.78
CA ASN A 261 28.53 -0.43 10.66
C ASN A 261 27.28 -0.64 9.77
N ILE A 262 26.87 0.42 9.06
CA ILE A 262 25.66 0.46 8.22
C ILE A 262 25.75 -0.59 7.10
N GLU A 263 26.97 -0.93 6.66
CA GLU A 263 27.18 -1.90 5.59
C GLU A 263 26.57 -3.28 5.93
N GLU A 264 26.61 -3.70 7.17
CA GLU A 264 26.05 -4.99 7.61
C GLU A 264 24.51 -5.07 7.49
N LEU A 265 23.86 -3.92 7.50
CA LEU A 265 22.38 -3.81 7.38
C LEU A 265 21.91 -3.72 5.93
N THR A 266 22.85 -3.57 4.98
CA THR A 266 22.54 -3.48 3.55
C THR A 266 22.48 -4.86 2.89
N LEU A 267 21.90 -4.90 1.69
CA LEU A 267 21.92 -6.09 0.82
C LEU A 267 23.34 -6.58 0.55
N TRP A 268 24.28 -5.65 0.41
CA TRP A 268 25.69 -5.97 0.14
C TRP A 268 26.37 -6.70 1.30
N GLY A 269 26.13 -6.25 2.53
CA GLY A 269 26.64 -6.93 3.73
C GLY A 269 25.98 -8.28 3.94
N TRP A 270 24.69 -8.41 3.63
CA TRP A 270 24.00 -9.69 3.66
C TRP A 270 24.57 -10.68 2.63
N LEU A 271 24.78 -10.27 1.37
CA LEU A 271 25.36 -11.08 0.32
C LEU A 271 26.77 -11.55 0.68
N ARG A 272 27.62 -10.67 1.21
CA ARG A 272 29.00 -11.06 1.64
C ARG A 272 28.97 -12.13 2.73
N ARG A 273 28.09 -12.04 3.70
CA ARG A 273 27.97 -13.06 4.76
C ARG A 273 27.57 -14.42 4.22
N HIS A 274 26.68 -14.46 3.24
CA HIS A 274 26.19 -15.72 2.67
C HIS A 274 27.14 -16.31 1.64
N SER A 275 27.89 -15.51 0.88
CA SER A 275 28.95 -16.02 -0.01
C SER A 275 30.12 -16.62 0.80
N SER A 276 30.54 -15.94 1.87
CA SER A 276 31.60 -16.46 2.75
C SER A 276 31.19 -17.76 3.48
N ALA A 277 29.91 -17.92 3.83
CA ALA A 277 29.40 -19.15 4.44
C ALA A 277 29.28 -20.31 3.44
N ALA A 278 29.02 -20.03 2.16
CA ALA A 278 28.98 -21.02 1.10
C ALA A 278 30.39 -21.56 0.74
N ASP A 279 31.41 -20.68 0.81
CA ASP A 279 32.82 -21.03 0.56
C ASP A 279 33.44 -21.84 1.72
N LEU A 280 32.80 -21.85 2.90
CA LEU A 280 33.28 -22.60 4.09
C LEU A 280 32.56 -23.92 4.30
N ALA A 281 31.53 -24.26 3.50
CA ALA A 281 30.91 -25.60 3.54
C ALA A 281 31.75 -26.57 2.73
N PRO A 282 32.50 -27.52 3.38
CA PRO A 282 33.22 -28.55 2.65
C PRO A 282 32.21 -29.40 1.89
N LEU A 283 32.56 -29.75 0.63
CA LEU A 283 31.87 -30.75 -0.17
C LEU A 283 31.82 -32.05 0.62
N ALA A 284 30.75 -32.30 1.33
CA ALA A 284 30.45 -33.54 2.00
C ALA A 284 29.23 -34.20 1.32
#